data_67b56fcd8ca236903616af37c735b7ab
#
_entry.id   67b56fcd8ca236903616af37c735b7ab
#
_cell.length_a   1.000
_cell.length_b   1.000
_cell.length_c   1.000
_cell.angle_alpha   90.00
_cell.angle_beta   90.00
_cell.angle_gamma   90.00
#
_symmetry.space_group_name_H-M   'P 1'
#
loop_
_entity.id
_entity.type
_entity.pdbx_description
1 polymer ?
#
loop_
_entity_poly.entity_id
_entity_poly.type
_entity_poly.pdbx_seq_one_letter_code
_entity_poly.pdbx_strand_id
1 'polypeptide(L)'
;MKENKTGYENVEDMPADAYVEPATQTDDELLEALLGTPESAEKQVYMKRFKAYFTVKAISTEEYNKLEQRCKYPVKNPRTHQIEEKTDQDKLSRLLVLTACVKPDWNNPKLLSKYNTDDPTKVIRKRLFIGEISQLTEAIMDVSGFDDGMEAIKNSLAEAEKQE
;
A
#
# COMPACT_ATOMS: atom_id res chain seq x y z
N MET A 1 -6.39 -4.41 36.51
CA MET A 1 -5.34 -4.70 35.49
C MET A 1 -6.03 -4.99 34.20
N LYS A 2 -5.94 -4.08 33.22
CA LYS A 2 -6.43 -4.33 31.87
C LYS A 2 -5.27 -4.89 31.07
N GLU A 3 -5.33 -6.19 30.75
CA GLU A 3 -4.39 -6.82 29.83
C GLU A 3 -4.56 -6.19 28.44
N ASN A 4 -3.50 -5.55 27.95
CA ASN A 4 -3.39 -5.15 26.57
C ASN A 4 -3.17 -6.43 25.74
N LYS A 5 -4.23 -6.97 25.16
CA LYS A 5 -4.12 -8.00 24.13
C LYS A 5 -3.63 -7.37 22.84
N THR A 6 -2.33 -7.24 22.70
CA THR A 6 -1.70 -7.29 21.39
C THR A 6 -1.90 -8.70 20.83
N GLY A 7 -2.26 -8.84 19.56
CA GLY A 7 -2.75 -10.08 18.94
C GLY A 7 -1.76 -11.26 18.85
N TYR A 8 -0.74 -11.30 19.71
CA TYR A 8 0.18 -12.42 19.89
C TYR A 8 -0.10 -13.08 21.22
N GLU A 9 -0.45 -14.36 21.23
CA GLU A 9 -0.78 -15.10 22.46
C GLU A 9 0.43 -15.34 23.37
N ASN A 10 1.67 -15.29 22.82
CA ASN A 10 2.90 -15.39 23.57
C ASN A 10 3.99 -14.48 22.98
N VAL A 11 4.80 -13.90 23.85
CA VAL A 11 5.97 -13.07 23.50
C VAL A 11 7.02 -13.86 22.69
N GLU A 12 7.04 -15.18 22.84
CA GLU A 12 7.96 -16.09 22.14
C GLU A 12 7.65 -16.29 20.64
N ASP A 13 6.42 -15.96 20.21
CA ASP A 13 5.96 -16.08 18.81
C ASP A 13 6.18 -14.79 17.99
N MET A 14 6.68 -13.72 18.63
CA MET A 14 6.96 -12.47 17.92
C MET A 14 8.30 -12.56 17.20
N PRO A 15 8.39 -12.11 15.92
CA PRO A 15 9.67 -11.96 15.27
C PRO A 15 10.56 -11.00 16.08
N ALA A 16 11.87 -11.31 16.14
CA ALA A 16 12.82 -10.60 17.01
C ALA A 16 12.93 -9.09 16.74
N ASP A 17 12.50 -8.64 15.58
CA ASP A 17 12.43 -7.24 15.14
C ASP A 17 11.11 -6.54 15.52
N ALA A 18 10.10 -7.29 15.97
CA ALA A 18 8.80 -6.74 16.39
C ALA A 18 8.68 -6.58 17.92
N TYR A 19 9.65 -7.13 18.69
CA TYR A 19 9.63 -7.03 20.15
C TYR A 19 10.29 -5.73 20.63
N VAL A 20 9.48 -4.79 21.04
CA VAL A 20 9.92 -3.62 21.81
C VAL A 20 9.25 -3.75 23.18
N GLU A 21 10.05 -3.83 24.24
CA GLU A 21 9.54 -3.84 25.61
C GLU A 21 8.68 -2.58 25.87
N PRO A 22 7.37 -2.72 26.14
CA PRO A 22 6.45 -1.58 26.12
C PRO A 22 6.58 -0.62 27.31
N ALA A 23 7.57 -0.79 28.19
CA ALA A 23 7.56 -0.11 29.47
C ALA A 23 8.78 0.78 29.78
N THR A 24 9.74 0.95 28.87
CA THR A 24 11.01 1.58 29.22
C THR A 24 11.47 2.74 28.33
N GLN A 25 10.74 3.06 27.27
CA GLN A 25 11.11 4.18 26.40
C GLN A 25 10.60 5.51 26.95
N THR A 26 11.50 6.47 27.07
CA THR A 26 11.15 7.85 27.44
C THR A 26 10.65 8.63 26.23
N ASP A 27 9.93 9.73 26.46
CA ASP A 27 9.45 10.61 25.38
C ASP A 27 10.60 11.13 24.51
N ASP A 28 11.78 11.37 25.12
CA ASP A 28 12.98 11.82 24.42
C ASP A 28 13.53 10.73 23.48
N GLU A 29 13.56 9.47 23.93
CA GLU A 29 13.98 8.33 23.09
C GLU A 29 13.02 8.11 21.92
N LEU A 30 11.72 8.27 22.13
CA LEU A 30 10.72 8.20 21.07
C LEU A 30 10.88 9.35 20.07
N LEU A 31 11.18 10.55 20.56
CA LEU A 31 11.43 11.71 19.71
C LEU A 31 12.70 11.51 18.86
N GLU A 32 13.79 11.02 19.45
CA GLU A 32 15.03 10.70 18.72
C GLU A 32 14.78 9.63 17.64
N ALA A 33 14.00 8.59 17.95
CA ALA A 33 13.61 7.57 16.98
C ALA A 33 12.82 8.14 15.82
N LEU A 34 11.86 9.03 16.08
CA LEU A 34 11.06 9.71 15.05
C LEU A 34 11.92 10.60 14.15
N LEU A 35 12.88 11.32 14.73
CA LEU A 35 13.77 12.22 13.97
C LEU A 35 14.88 11.47 13.23
N GLY A 36 15.32 10.33 13.76
CA GLY A 36 16.42 9.53 13.19
C GLY A 36 15.98 8.50 12.16
N THR A 37 14.68 8.18 12.07
CA THR A 37 14.19 7.20 11.12
C THR A 37 14.02 7.83 9.72
N PRO A 38 14.50 7.17 8.65
CA PRO A 38 14.31 7.68 7.30
C PRO A 38 12.82 7.87 6.96
N GLU A 39 12.49 9.00 6.31
CA GLU A 39 11.11 9.31 5.90
C GLU A 39 10.59 8.39 4.79
N SER A 40 11.47 7.66 4.11
CA SER A 40 11.10 6.73 3.05
C SER A 40 11.78 5.38 3.24
N ALA A 41 11.02 4.32 3.10
CA ALA A 41 11.50 2.95 2.99
C ALA A 41 11.31 2.45 1.56
N GLU A 42 12.25 1.63 1.07
CA GLU A 42 12.18 1.04 -0.26
C GLU A 42 12.18 -0.49 -0.19
N LYS A 43 11.50 -1.11 -1.14
CA LYS A 43 11.44 -2.57 -1.30
C LYS A 43 11.69 -2.95 -2.75
N GLN A 44 12.47 -4.01 -2.96
CA GLN A 44 12.67 -4.60 -4.28
C GLN A 44 11.69 -5.74 -4.52
N VAL A 45 11.04 -5.73 -5.67
CA VAL A 45 10.05 -6.72 -6.10
C VAL A 45 10.55 -7.41 -7.35
N TYR A 46 10.75 -8.72 -7.28
CA TYR A 46 11.17 -9.49 -8.45
C TYR A 46 10.00 -9.75 -9.41
N MET A 47 10.11 -9.22 -10.59
CA MET A 47 9.11 -9.38 -11.66
C MET A 47 9.55 -10.48 -12.61
N LYS A 48 8.96 -11.67 -12.44
CA LYS A 48 9.36 -12.90 -13.16
C LYS A 48 9.40 -12.75 -14.68
N ARG A 49 8.38 -12.12 -15.25
CA ARG A 49 8.24 -11.95 -16.70
C ARG A 49 9.32 -11.04 -17.29
N PHE A 50 9.77 -10.06 -16.51
CA PHE A 50 10.84 -9.14 -16.91
C PHE A 50 12.24 -9.63 -16.51
N LYS A 51 12.32 -10.66 -15.64
CA LYS A 51 13.56 -11.15 -15.04
C LYS A 51 14.38 -10.02 -14.39
N ALA A 52 13.70 -9.10 -13.75
CA ALA A 52 14.26 -7.87 -13.18
C ALA A 52 13.60 -7.52 -11.86
N TYR A 53 14.31 -6.76 -11.03
CA TYR A 53 13.79 -6.21 -9.79
C TYR A 53 13.23 -4.79 -10.06
N PHE A 54 11.99 -4.58 -9.67
CA PHE A 54 11.40 -3.26 -9.58
C PHE A 54 11.59 -2.74 -8.16
N THR A 55 11.85 -1.46 -8.01
CA THR A 55 12.01 -0.82 -6.69
C THR A 55 10.79 0.04 -6.42
N VAL A 56 10.13 -0.22 -5.31
CA VAL A 56 9.01 0.57 -4.82
C VAL A 56 9.37 1.24 -3.50
N LYS A 57 8.79 2.39 -3.23
CA LYS A 57 8.96 3.15 -1.98
C LYS A 57 7.67 3.21 -1.19
N ALA A 58 7.80 3.45 0.11
CA ALA A 58 6.67 3.78 0.97
C ALA A 58 6.01 5.09 0.52
N ILE A 59 4.72 5.18 0.74
CA ILE A 59 3.93 6.40 0.56
C ILE A 59 3.35 6.85 1.90
N SER A 60 3.25 8.17 2.08
CA SER A 60 2.61 8.73 3.25
C SER A 60 1.08 8.65 3.16
N THR A 61 0.42 8.74 4.31
CA THR A 61 -1.06 8.81 4.38
C THR A 61 -1.60 9.97 3.55
N GLU A 62 -0.91 11.11 3.55
CA GLU A 62 -1.31 12.28 2.78
C GLU A 62 -1.25 12.02 1.27
N GLU A 63 -0.17 11.39 0.79
CA GLU A 63 -0.04 11.01 -0.62
C GLU A 63 -1.11 10.01 -1.04
N TYR A 64 -1.35 8.98 -0.22
CA TYR A 64 -2.40 8.00 -0.47
C TYR A 64 -3.79 8.66 -0.59
N ASN A 65 -4.15 9.50 0.37
CA ASN A 65 -5.43 10.21 0.37
C ASN A 65 -5.60 11.11 -0.87
N LYS A 66 -4.55 11.79 -1.31
CA LYS A 66 -4.57 12.59 -2.55
C LYS A 66 -4.84 11.73 -3.78
N LEU A 67 -4.21 10.55 -3.85
CA LEU A 67 -4.43 9.61 -4.96
C LEU A 67 -5.85 9.04 -4.92
N GLU A 68 -6.35 8.66 -3.76
CA GLU A 68 -7.69 8.14 -3.57
C GLU A 68 -8.75 9.16 -3.99
N GLN A 69 -8.62 10.42 -3.56
CA GLN A 69 -9.54 11.49 -3.96
C GLN A 69 -9.63 11.67 -5.48
N ARG A 70 -8.51 11.52 -6.19
CA ARG A 70 -8.46 11.59 -7.66
C ARG A 70 -9.15 10.40 -8.35
N CYS A 71 -9.40 9.33 -7.61
CA CYS A 71 -10.04 8.12 -8.10
C CYS A 71 -11.51 8.03 -7.75
N LYS A 72 -12.05 8.96 -6.95
CA LYS A 72 -13.46 9.00 -6.59
C LYS A 72 -14.32 9.47 -7.75
N TYR A 73 -15.48 8.85 -7.88
CA TYR A 73 -16.48 9.21 -8.87
C TYR A 73 -17.89 9.05 -8.28
N PRO A 74 -18.85 9.91 -8.68
CA PRO A 74 -20.21 9.84 -8.17
C PRO A 74 -20.98 8.69 -8.83
N VAL A 75 -21.71 7.92 -8.02
CA VAL A 75 -22.62 6.86 -8.49
C VAL A 75 -23.99 7.10 -7.84
N LYS A 76 -25.04 7.07 -8.67
CA LYS A 76 -26.41 7.16 -8.17
C LYS A 76 -26.85 5.79 -7.66
N ASN A 77 -27.19 5.73 -6.38
CA ASN A 77 -27.75 4.53 -5.78
C ASN A 77 -29.15 4.26 -6.35
N PRO A 78 -29.39 3.08 -6.95
CA PRO A 78 -30.69 2.79 -7.59
C PRO A 78 -31.85 2.63 -6.61
N ARG A 79 -31.56 2.36 -5.33
CA ARG A 79 -32.61 2.21 -4.30
C ARG A 79 -32.96 3.51 -3.61
N THR A 80 -31.95 4.30 -3.23
CA THR A 80 -32.14 5.53 -2.44
C THR A 80 -32.20 6.78 -3.29
N HIS A 81 -31.85 6.70 -4.58
CA HIS A 81 -31.64 7.82 -5.50
C HIS A 81 -30.62 8.87 -5.04
N GLN A 82 -29.88 8.58 -3.99
CA GLN A 82 -28.80 9.43 -3.49
C GLN A 82 -27.52 9.23 -4.32
N ILE A 83 -26.71 10.29 -4.37
CA ILE A 83 -25.37 10.22 -4.99
C ILE A 83 -24.40 9.75 -3.93
N GLU A 84 -23.75 8.63 -4.19
CA GLU A 84 -22.69 8.04 -3.38
C GLU A 84 -21.35 8.19 -4.12
N GLU A 85 -20.25 8.38 -3.40
CA GLU A 85 -18.91 8.35 -3.98
C GLU A 85 -18.36 6.94 -3.94
N LYS A 86 -17.81 6.49 -5.06
CA LYS A 86 -17.07 5.23 -5.17
C LYS A 86 -15.66 5.49 -5.64
N THR A 87 -14.72 4.65 -5.22
CA THR A 87 -13.33 4.71 -5.64
C THR A 87 -13.08 3.74 -6.79
N ASP A 88 -12.49 4.23 -7.87
CA ASP A 88 -11.98 3.39 -8.96
C ASP A 88 -10.66 2.74 -8.52
N GLN A 89 -10.76 1.48 -8.08
CA GLN A 89 -9.63 0.72 -7.56
C GLN A 89 -8.55 0.45 -8.60
N ASP A 90 -8.95 0.21 -9.86
CA ASP A 90 -8.00 0.00 -10.95
C ASP A 90 -7.18 1.26 -11.25
N LYS A 91 -7.83 2.40 -11.24
CA LYS A 91 -7.17 3.69 -11.40
C LYS A 91 -6.25 3.99 -10.20
N LEU A 92 -6.71 3.73 -8.98
CA LEU A 92 -5.92 3.91 -7.76
C LEU A 92 -4.66 3.04 -7.78
N SER A 93 -4.77 1.76 -8.11
CA SER A 93 -3.63 0.85 -8.21
C SER A 93 -2.59 1.33 -9.23
N ARG A 94 -3.01 1.80 -10.39
CA ARG A 94 -2.09 2.36 -11.39
C ARG A 94 -1.42 3.64 -10.92
N LEU A 95 -2.14 4.52 -10.24
CA LEU A 95 -1.57 5.75 -9.67
C LEU A 95 -0.60 5.45 -8.53
N LEU A 96 -0.90 4.45 -7.70
CA LEU A 96 0.03 3.98 -6.66
C LEU A 96 1.33 3.47 -7.27
N VAL A 97 1.25 2.61 -8.28
CA VAL A 97 2.45 2.12 -8.99
C VAL A 97 3.22 3.27 -9.64
N LEU A 98 2.55 4.22 -10.29
CA LEU A 98 3.21 5.37 -10.89
C LEU A 98 3.94 6.23 -9.86
N THR A 99 3.32 6.48 -8.70
CA THR A 99 3.84 7.37 -7.67
C THR A 99 4.94 6.72 -6.84
N ALA A 100 4.77 5.46 -6.48
CA ALA A 100 5.65 4.76 -5.57
C ALA A 100 6.74 3.90 -6.24
N CYS A 101 6.65 3.63 -7.54
CA CYS A 101 7.67 2.88 -8.24
C CYS A 101 8.85 3.81 -8.58
N VAL A 102 9.99 3.56 -7.94
CA VAL A 102 11.24 4.33 -8.15
C VAL A 102 11.96 3.82 -9.41
N LYS A 103 11.93 2.50 -9.60
CA LYS A 103 12.53 1.84 -10.77
C LYS A 103 11.58 0.72 -11.26
N PRO A 104 11.26 0.68 -12.55
CA PRO A 104 11.66 1.60 -13.61
C PRO A 104 10.98 2.97 -13.52
N ASP A 105 11.55 3.97 -14.18
CA ASP A 105 10.90 5.27 -14.35
C ASP A 105 9.83 5.17 -15.45
N TRP A 106 8.57 5.23 -15.05
CA TRP A 106 7.42 5.17 -15.97
C TRP A 106 7.25 6.42 -16.84
N ASN A 107 7.88 7.54 -16.44
CA ASN A 107 7.92 8.78 -17.22
C ASN A 107 9.04 8.80 -18.26
N ASN A 108 9.79 7.70 -18.40
CA ASN A 108 10.88 7.64 -19.35
C ASN A 108 10.38 7.89 -20.80
N PRO A 109 10.95 8.86 -21.52
CA PRO A 109 10.50 9.23 -22.87
C PRO A 109 10.52 8.07 -23.87
N LYS A 110 11.43 7.12 -23.72
CA LYS A 110 11.49 5.91 -24.57
C LYS A 110 10.28 5.00 -24.38
N LEU A 111 9.80 4.86 -23.14
CA LEU A 111 8.60 4.11 -22.85
C LEU A 111 7.36 4.82 -23.38
N LEU A 112 7.24 6.12 -23.14
CA LEU A 112 6.11 6.92 -23.62
C LEU A 112 6.01 6.90 -25.13
N SER A 113 7.13 7.09 -25.84
CA SER A 113 7.19 7.02 -27.30
C SER A 113 6.82 5.67 -27.86
N LYS A 114 7.28 4.58 -27.24
CA LYS A 114 6.97 3.21 -27.67
C LYS A 114 5.45 2.93 -27.65
N TYR A 115 4.74 3.47 -26.67
CA TYR A 115 3.30 3.30 -26.52
C TYR A 115 2.48 4.45 -27.10
N ASN A 116 3.15 5.40 -27.74
CA ASN A 116 2.52 6.54 -28.43
C ASN A 116 1.57 7.32 -27.49
N THR A 117 2.04 7.65 -26.31
CA THR A 117 1.29 8.32 -25.25
C THR A 117 2.20 9.24 -24.43
N ASP A 118 1.63 10.28 -23.87
CA ASP A 118 2.23 11.17 -22.87
C ASP A 118 1.80 10.82 -21.42
N ASP A 119 0.90 9.83 -21.28
CA ASP A 119 0.34 9.40 -20.01
C ASP A 119 0.99 8.08 -19.53
N PRO A 120 1.85 8.12 -18.50
CA PRO A 120 2.53 6.94 -17.99
C PRO A 120 1.56 5.89 -17.40
N THR A 121 0.37 6.27 -16.97
CA THR A 121 -0.64 5.31 -16.47
C THR A 121 -1.15 4.41 -17.58
N LYS A 122 -1.21 4.90 -18.82
CA LYS A 122 -1.54 4.10 -20.00
C LYS A 122 -0.45 3.09 -20.33
N VAL A 123 0.82 3.47 -20.11
CA VAL A 123 1.97 2.55 -20.27
C VAL A 123 1.88 1.42 -19.27
N ILE A 124 1.66 1.73 -17.98
CA ILE A 124 1.47 0.73 -16.91
C ILE A 124 0.34 -0.24 -17.28
N ARG A 125 -0.81 0.27 -17.67
CA ARG A 125 -1.98 -0.52 -18.06
C ARG A 125 -1.72 -1.46 -19.25
N LYS A 126 -0.95 -0.99 -20.24
CA LYS A 126 -0.64 -1.77 -21.45
C LYS A 126 0.52 -2.76 -21.22
N ARG A 127 1.46 -2.43 -20.36
CA ARG A 127 2.70 -3.18 -20.20
C ARG A 127 2.63 -4.23 -19.09
N LEU A 128 1.96 -3.93 -17.98
CA LEU A 128 1.81 -4.81 -16.86
C LEU A 128 0.52 -5.62 -16.92
N PHE A 129 0.59 -6.88 -16.52
CA PHE A 129 -0.58 -7.71 -16.30
C PHE A 129 -1.23 -7.32 -14.95
N ILE A 130 -2.51 -7.63 -14.80
CA ILE A 130 -3.26 -7.32 -13.60
C ILE A 130 -2.61 -7.89 -12.32
N GLY A 131 -2.10 -9.12 -12.39
CA GLY A 131 -1.39 -9.75 -11.28
C GLY A 131 -0.06 -9.05 -10.92
N GLU A 132 0.60 -8.47 -11.92
CA GLU A 132 1.85 -7.70 -11.71
C GLU A 132 1.56 -6.35 -11.06
N ILE A 133 0.48 -5.69 -11.46
CA ILE A 133 0.00 -4.45 -10.81
C ILE A 133 -0.39 -4.75 -9.36
N SER A 134 -1.11 -5.85 -9.10
CA SER A 134 -1.47 -6.27 -7.75
C SER A 134 -0.24 -6.55 -6.89
N GLN A 135 0.75 -7.27 -7.43
CA GLN A 135 2.00 -7.57 -6.73
C GLN A 135 2.78 -6.30 -6.33
N LEU A 136 2.85 -5.33 -7.24
CA LEU A 136 3.50 -4.04 -6.95
C LEU A 136 2.70 -3.23 -5.93
N THR A 137 1.38 -3.18 -6.07
CA THR A 137 0.50 -2.47 -5.12
C THR A 137 0.61 -3.06 -3.71
N GLU A 138 0.59 -4.39 -3.60
CA GLU A 138 0.77 -5.10 -2.32
C GLU A 138 2.13 -4.77 -1.70
N ALA A 139 3.21 -4.80 -2.47
CA ALA A 139 4.53 -4.43 -2.00
C ALA A 139 4.64 -2.97 -1.54
N ILE A 140 3.95 -2.05 -2.22
CA ILE A 140 3.86 -0.63 -1.83
C ILE A 140 3.12 -0.48 -0.50
N MET A 141 1.99 -1.17 -0.33
CA MET A 141 1.22 -1.15 0.90
C MET A 141 2.00 -1.76 2.07
N ASP A 142 2.67 -2.89 1.85
CA ASP A 142 3.53 -3.55 2.82
C ASP A 142 4.65 -2.62 3.32
N VAL A 143 5.44 -2.05 2.41
CA VAL A 143 6.54 -1.14 2.78
C VAL A 143 6.03 0.19 3.41
N SER A 144 4.77 0.53 3.18
CA SER A 144 4.08 1.68 3.78
C SER A 144 3.45 1.38 5.14
N GLY A 145 3.61 0.15 5.67
CA GLY A 145 3.12 -0.25 6.98
C GLY A 145 1.64 -0.64 7.05
N PHE A 146 1.01 -0.94 5.91
CA PHE A 146 -0.39 -1.37 5.86
C PHE A 146 -0.61 -2.87 6.07
N ASP A 147 0.45 -3.65 6.17
CA ASP A 147 0.39 -5.13 6.17
C ASP A 147 -0.34 -5.66 7.42
N ASP A 148 0.03 -5.17 8.59
CA ASP A 148 -0.53 -5.63 9.86
C ASP A 148 -2.04 -5.32 10.02
N GLY A 149 -2.51 -4.25 9.39
CA GLY A 149 -3.92 -3.84 9.43
C GLY A 149 -4.82 -4.65 8.48
N MET A 150 -4.29 -5.06 7.33
CA MET A 150 -5.05 -5.76 6.29
C MET A 150 -5.34 -7.21 6.66
N GLU A 151 -4.43 -7.90 7.34
CA GLU A 151 -4.68 -9.26 7.85
C GLU A 151 -5.74 -9.26 8.97
N ALA A 152 -5.67 -8.29 9.87
CA ALA A 152 -6.68 -8.13 10.92
C ALA A 152 -8.08 -7.86 10.35
N ILE A 153 -8.17 -7.04 9.30
CA ILE A 153 -9.44 -6.75 8.60
C ILE A 153 -9.94 -7.99 7.85
N LYS A 154 -9.07 -8.71 7.13
CA LYS A 154 -9.43 -9.94 6.43
C LYS A 154 -9.93 -11.01 7.40
N ASN A 155 -9.27 -11.17 8.54
CA ASN A 155 -9.68 -12.12 9.56
C ASN A 155 -11.02 -11.76 10.20
N SER A 156 -11.26 -10.47 10.50
CA SER A 156 -12.53 -10.01 11.05
C SER A 156 -13.71 -10.16 10.06
N LEU A 157 -13.47 -9.94 8.76
CA LEU A 157 -14.47 -10.17 7.71
C LEU A 157 -14.78 -11.66 7.53
N ALA A 158 -13.74 -12.52 7.56
CA ALA A 158 -13.91 -13.97 7.45
C ALA A 158 -14.64 -14.59 8.68
N GLU A 159 -14.49 -13.98 9.84
CA GLU A 159 -15.26 -14.37 11.05
C GLU A 159 -16.72 -13.92 10.98
N ALA A 160 -16.98 -12.72 10.43
CA ALA A 160 -18.34 -12.22 10.24
C ALA A 160 -19.15 -13.07 9.26
N GLU A 161 -18.54 -13.56 8.18
CA GLU A 161 -19.19 -14.47 7.21
C GLU A 161 -19.50 -15.86 7.77
N LYS A 162 -18.78 -16.31 8.82
CA LYS A 162 -19.04 -17.60 9.47
C LYS A 162 -20.17 -17.55 10.50
N GLN A 163 -20.66 -16.36 10.86
CA GLN A 163 -21.74 -16.17 11.84
C GLN A 163 -23.12 -15.96 11.20
N GLU A 164 -23.22 -15.95 9.91
CA GLU A 164 -24.50 -16.04 9.17
C GLU A 164 -24.84 -17.52 8.82
#